data_9333cef46ced2a0214946c47a8edc54a
#
_entry.id   9333cef46ced2a0214946c47a8edc54a
#
_cell.length_a   1.000
_cell.length_b   1.000
_cell.length_c   1.000
_cell.angle_alpha   90.00
_cell.angle_beta   90.00
_cell.angle_gamma   90.00
#
_symmetry.space_group_name_H-M   'P 1'
#
loop_
_entity.id
_entity.type
_entity.pdbx_description
1 polymer ?
#
loop_
_entity_poly.entity_id
_entity_poly.type
_entity_poly.pdbx_seq_one_letter_code
_entity_poly.pdbx_strand_id
1 'polypeptide(L)'
;MVDFPAPTMIKTNGIDMAVYEMGPKTGTPVVLCHGFPELAYSWRYQLPALAAAGYRVIAPDQRGYGASSRPEKVEDYDITHLTGDLVGMLDALGIDDAIFCGHDWGGLVAWMVPLLHPARVKGMIGVNTPFLPRSPVDPIMAMRAVFGENMYIVYFQKPGLADAALAKDVGKTFRFFMRKNGGTAEEYAKRPKEERNLELVAALQSDESKWPGEIVMTPAELQVFIDSFTRTGFTGGINWYRNFTRNWEIMAPVEYKVSVPSLMIMAEDDVVLPPSLTDGMERFVPDLERVLIRGSGHWTQQEHPAETSAAMLDWLKRHF
;
A
#
# COMPACT_ATOMS: atom_id res chain seq x y z
N MET A 1 8.74 13.76 17.16
CA MET A 1 7.90 12.66 16.62
C MET A 1 6.48 13.19 16.49
N VAL A 2 5.79 12.84 15.43
CA VAL A 2 4.36 13.12 15.29
C VAL A 2 3.62 12.30 16.38
N ASP A 3 2.63 12.92 17.03
CA ASP A 3 1.78 12.21 18.00
C ASP A 3 0.90 11.22 17.23
N PHE A 4 1.18 9.93 17.42
CA PHE A 4 0.45 8.85 16.76
C PHE A 4 -0.34 8.08 17.82
N PRO A 5 -1.65 7.84 17.63
CA PRO A 5 -2.50 7.26 18.67
C PRO A 5 -2.06 5.83 19.05
N ALA A 6 -2.42 5.39 20.23
CA ALA A 6 -2.29 3.98 20.60
C ALA A 6 -3.36 3.16 19.87
N PRO A 7 -3.06 1.91 19.46
CA PRO A 7 -4.04 1.08 18.76
C PRO A 7 -5.11 0.51 19.69
N THR A 8 -6.31 0.35 19.15
CA THR A 8 -7.35 -0.52 19.70
C THR A 8 -7.28 -1.86 18.98
N MET A 9 -7.28 -2.97 19.72
CA MET A 9 -7.33 -4.30 19.13
C MET A 9 -8.78 -4.67 18.81
N ILE A 10 -9.03 -4.97 17.54
CA ILE A 10 -10.37 -5.33 17.03
C ILE A 10 -10.34 -6.77 16.49
N LYS A 11 -11.32 -7.58 16.88
CA LYS A 11 -11.53 -8.90 16.26
C LYS A 11 -12.26 -8.75 14.93
N THR A 12 -11.64 -9.21 13.86
CA THR A 12 -12.21 -9.16 12.51
C THR A 12 -11.76 -10.39 11.72
N ASN A 13 -12.67 -10.99 10.96
CA ASN A 13 -12.38 -12.04 9.98
C ASN A 13 -11.34 -13.11 10.45
N GLY A 14 -11.46 -13.52 11.71
CA GLY A 14 -10.59 -14.55 12.31
C GLY A 14 -9.22 -14.07 12.79
N ILE A 15 -8.97 -12.76 12.82
CA ILE A 15 -7.74 -12.16 13.34
C ILE A 15 -8.02 -11.11 14.42
N ASP A 16 -7.00 -10.79 15.21
CA ASP A 16 -6.94 -9.57 16.00
C ASP A 16 -6.19 -8.51 15.17
N MET A 17 -6.85 -7.38 14.92
CA MET A 17 -6.31 -6.27 14.11
C MET A 17 -6.05 -5.06 15.00
N ALA A 18 -4.85 -4.49 14.92
CA ALA A 18 -4.50 -3.24 15.57
C ALA A 18 -5.00 -2.07 14.72
N VAL A 19 -5.87 -1.25 15.28
CA VAL A 19 -6.52 -0.14 14.58
C VAL A 19 -6.23 1.17 15.30
N TYR A 20 -5.71 2.12 14.56
CA TYR A 20 -5.39 3.48 15.03
C TYR A 20 -6.47 4.43 14.51
N GLU A 21 -7.15 5.10 15.42
CA GLU A 21 -8.22 6.04 15.09
C GLU A 21 -7.90 7.46 15.56
N MET A 22 -8.32 8.46 14.76
CA MET A 22 -8.29 9.86 15.12
C MET A 22 -9.49 10.61 14.53
N GLY A 23 -9.91 11.68 15.17
CA GLY A 23 -11.04 12.50 14.75
C GLY A 23 -12.37 12.12 15.40
N PRO A 24 -13.45 12.86 15.08
CA PRO A 24 -14.75 12.66 15.70
C PRO A 24 -15.40 11.35 15.26
N LYS A 25 -15.96 10.59 16.18
CA LYS A 25 -16.65 9.32 15.87
C LYS A 25 -17.85 9.49 14.93
N THR A 26 -18.42 10.69 14.85
CA THR A 26 -19.52 11.07 13.96
C THR A 26 -19.08 11.59 12.60
N GLY A 27 -17.77 11.78 12.40
CA GLY A 27 -17.22 12.22 11.11
C GLY A 27 -17.33 11.15 10.03
N THR A 28 -17.29 11.56 8.76
CA THR A 28 -17.25 10.63 7.63
C THR A 28 -16.02 9.72 7.75
N PRO A 29 -16.20 8.37 7.72
CA PRO A 29 -15.10 7.43 7.91
C PRO A 29 -14.16 7.39 6.70
N VAL A 30 -12.85 7.50 6.96
CA VAL A 30 -11.77 7.34 5.97
C VAL A 30 -10.81 6.28 6.46
N VAL A 31 -10.67 5.17 5.74
CA VAL A 31 -9.77 4.06 6.04
C VAL A 31 -8.48 4.22 5.24
N LEU A 32 -7.34 4.23 5.92
CA LEU A 32 -6.01 4.41 5.32
C LEU A 32 -5.24 3.08 5.33
N CYS A 33 -5.10 2.45 4.17
CA CYS A 33 -4.45 1.15 3.97
C CYS A 33 -2.99 1.34 3.55
N HIS A 34 -2.04 0.87 4.36
CA HIS A 34 -0.60 0.94 4.09
C HIS A 34 -0.13 -0.19 3.16
N GLY A 35 1.06 -0.06 2.57
CA GLY A 35 1.67 -1.04 1.68
C GLY A 35 2.77 -1.90 2.32
N PHE A 36 3.71 -2.33 1.50
CA PHE A 36 4.87 -3.16 1.89
C PHE A 36 6.19 -2.41 1.64
N PRO A 37 7.14 -2.46 2.56
CA PRO A 37 7.05 -2.93 3.94
C PRO A 37 6.68 -1.75 4.88
N GLU A 38 5.41 -1.54 5.07
CA GLU A 38 4.90 -0.40 5.83
C GLU A 38 4.10 -0.82 7.08
N LEU A 39 3.51 0.15 7.76
CA LEU A 39 2.64 0.05 8.93
C LEU A 39 1.56 1.13 8.84
N ALA A 40 0.54 1.07 9.70
CA ALA A 40 -0.37 2.20 9.89
C ALA A 40 0.36 3.53 10.15
N TYR A 41 1.53 3.49 10.76
CA TYR A 41 2.41 4.63 11.02
C TYR A 41 2.89 5.35 9.74
N SER A 42 2.81 4.74 8.58
CA SER A 42 3.08 5.42 7.29
C SER A 42 2.13 6.59 7.03
N TRP A 43 0.95 6.56 7.63
CA TRP A 43 -0.08 7.60 7.54
C TRP A 43 -0.01 8.66 8.66
N ARG A 44 1.10 8.72 9.41
CA ARG A 44 1.27 9.61 10.58
C ARG A 44 1.04 11.08 10.32
N TYR A 45 1.15 11.53 9.09
CA TYR A 45 0.88 12.92 8.69
C TYR A 45 -0.56 13.13 8.21
N GLN A 46 -1.12 12.17 7.46
CA GLN A 46 -2.48 12.25 6.91
C GLN A 46 -3.53 12.04 8.00
N LEU A 47 -3.28 11.11 8.92
CA LEU A 47 -4.21 10.78 9.99
C LEU A 47 -4.60 12.01 10.83
N PRO A 48 -3.70 12.81 11.40
CA PRO A 48 -4.06 14.03 12.13
C PRO A 48 -4.61 15.14 11.21
N ALA A 49 -4.12 15.27 9.98
CA ALA A 49 -4.59 16.31 9.06
C ALA A 49 -6.07 16.13 8.67
N LEU A 50 -6.46 14.91 8.33
CA LEU A 50 -7.84 14.56 8.00
C LEU A 50 -8.75 14.64 9.25
N ALA A 51 -8.25 14.18 10.41
CA ALA A 51 -8.97 14.26 11.68
C ALA A 51 -9.28 15.69 12.10
N ALA A 52 -8.32 16.61 11.94
CA ALA A 52 -8.48 18.03 12.21
C ALA A 52 -9.53 18.69 11.28
N ALA A 53 -9.76 18.13 10.09
CA ALA A 53 -10.80 18.57 9.16
C ALA A 53 -12.18 17.96 9.44
N GLY A 54 -12.32 17.12 10.49
CA GLY A 54 -13.60 16.58 10.94
C GLY A 54 -13.92 15.16 10.45
N TYR A 55 -13.00 14.49 9.76
CA TYR A 55 -13.18 13.09 9.33
C TYR A 55 -12.86 12.12 10.47
N ARG A 56 -13.55 10.97 10.51
CA ARG A 56 -13.19 9.83 11.34
C ARG A 56 -12.13 9.01 10.60
N VAL A 57 -10.87 9.13 10.98
CA VAL A 57 -9.75 8.53 10.25
C VAL A 57 -9.32 7.25 10.95
N ILE A 58 -9.18 6.17 10.18
CA ILE A 58 -8.94 4.82 10.65
C ILE A 58 -7.76 4.24 9.86
N ALA A 59 -6.67 3.92 10.53
CA ALA A 59 -5.49 3.30 9.92
C ALA A 59 -5.19 1.96 10.60
N PRO A 60 -5.49 0.81 9.98
CA PRO A 60 -5.11 -0.48 10.56
C PRO A 60 -3.65 -0.82 10.27
N ASP A 61 -2.97 -1.49 11.20
CA ASP A 61 -1.91 -2.42 10.81
C ASP A 61 -2.61 -3.61 10.15
N GLN A 62 -2.46 -3.78 8.87
CA GLN A 62 -3.18 -4.81 8.13
C GLN A 62 -2.66 -6.22 8.47
N ARG A 63 -3.40 -7.27 8.10
CA ARG A 63 -3.05 -8.68 8.32
C ARG A 63 -1.58 -8.97 7.97
N GLY A 64 -0.82 -9.51 8.93
CA GLY A 64 0.59 -9.82 8.74
C GLY A 64 1.57 -8.73 9.19
N TYR A 65 1.06 -7.55 9.61
CA TYR A 65 1.90 -6.41 9.96
C TYR A 65 1.70 -5.93 11.40
N GLY A 66 2.70 -5.24 11.91
CA GLY A 66 2.66 -4.49 13.14
C GLY A 66 2.21 -5.29 14.35
N ALA A 67 1.16 -4.84 15.01
CA ALA A 67 0.56 -5.52 16.17
C ALA A 67 -0.60 -6.45 15.78
N SER A 68 -0.99 -6.51 14.50
CA SER A 68 -2.04 -7.41 14.01
C SER A 68 -1.57 -8.86 13.91
N SER A 69 -2.53 -9.79 13.85
CA SER A 69 -2.27 -11.22 13.71
C SER A 69 -1.52 -11.55 12.42
N ARG A 70 -0.72 -12.61 12.50
CA ARG A 70 0.10 -13.15 11.42
C ARG A 70 -0.19 -14.63 11.22
N PRO A 71 -1.28 -14.99 10.49
CA PRO A 71 -1.58 -16.38 10.15
C PRO A 71 -0.39 -17.08 9.47
N GLU A 72 -0.25 -18.39 9.69
CA GLU A 72 0.89 -19.14 9.17
C GLU A 72 0.77 -19.50 7.69
N LYS A 73 -0.48 -19.73 7.23
CA LYS A 73 -0.72 -20.21 5.87
C LYS A 73 -0.69 -19.07 4.87
N VAL A 74 -0.07 -19.32 3.73
CA VAL A 74 0.02 -18.33 2.64
C VAL A 74 -1.38 -17.91 2.14
N GLU A 75 -2.27 -18.88 1.97
CA GLU A 75 -3.64 -18.67 1.49
C GLU A 75 -4.51 -17.81 2.40
N ASP A 76 -4.16 -17.69 3.68
CA ASP A 76 -4.85 -16.78 4.61
C ASP A 76 -4.59 -15.28 4.31
N TYR A 77 -3.76 -14.99 3.30
CA TYR A 77 -3.42 -13.63 2.85
C TYR A 77 -3.94 -13.32 1.43
N ASP A 78 -4.90 -14.09 0.93
CA ASP A 78 -5.53 -13.79 -0.35
C ASP A 78 -6.45 -12.55 -0.26
N ILE A 79 -6.88 -12.05 -1.42
CA ILE A 79 -7.64 -10.80 -1.52
C ILE A 79 -8.98 -10.85 -0.79
N THR A 80 -9.59 -12.03 -0.65
CA THR A 80 -10.86 -12.18 0.08
C THR A 80 -10.65 -12.03 1.58
N HIS A 81 -9.53 -12.52 2.11
CA HIS A 81 -9.15 -12.31 3.51
C HIS A 81 -8.80 -10.84 3.76
N LEU A 82 -7.97 -10.23 2.90
CA LEU A 82 -7.51 -8.85 3.09
C LEU A 82 -8.66 -7.83 3.02
N THR A 83 -9.57 -7.98 2.06
CA THR A 83 -10.76 -7.11 1.97
C THR A 83 -11.79 -7.42 3.07
N GLY A 84 -11.97 -8.71 3.40
CA GLY A 84 -12.84 -9.16 4.49
C GLY A 84 -12.41 -8.62 5.85
N ASP A 85 -11.12 -8.47 6.10
CA ASP A 85 -10.59 -7.86 7.32
C ASP A 85 -11.03 -6.39 7.47
N LEU A 86 -10.95 -5.63 6.38
CA LEU A 86 -11.34 -4.22 6.36
C LEU A 86 -12.85 -4.05 6.58
N VAL A 87 -13.65 -4.90 5.94
CA VAL A 87 -15.12 -4.87 6.11
C VAL A 87 -15.51 -5.30 7.52
N GLY A 88 -14.95 -6.38 8.04
CA GLY A 88 -15.21 -6.82 9.40
C GLY A 88 -14.70 -5.83 10.47
N MET A 89 -13.65 -5.05 10.16
CA MET A 89 -13.23 -3.92 10.99
C MET A 89 -14.33 -2.84 11.03
N LEU A 90 -14.95 -2.50 9.88
CA LEU A 90 -16.06 -1.56 9.85
C LEU A 90 -17.23 -2.08 10.69
N ASP A 91 -17.59 -3.38 10.58
CA ASP A 91 -18.65 -4.01 11.37
C ASP A 91 -18.39 -3.88 12.87
N ALA A 92 -17.18 -4.19 13.32
CA ALA A 92 -16.77 -4.09 14.72
C ALA A 92 -16.77 -2.65 15.26
N LEU A 93 -16.59 -1.66 14.36
CA LEU A 93 -16.64 -0.22 14.70
C LEU A 93 -18.04 0.39 14.57
N GLY A 94 -19.04 -0.38 14.13
CA GLY A 94 -20.40 0.09 13.87
C GLY A 94 -20.48 1.08 12.71
N ILE A 95 -19.70 0.84 11.63
CA ILE A 95 -19.61 1.70 10.44
C ILE A 95 -20.22 0.95 9.26
N ASP A 96 -21.24 1.52 8.62
CA ASP A 96 -21.92 0.90 7.49
C ASP A 96 -21.05 0.95 6.22
N ASP A 97 -20.47 2.09 5.93
CA ASP A 97 -19.64 2.34 4.76
C ASP A 97 -18.53 3.38 5.03
N ALA A 98 -17.48 3.35 4.23
CA ALA A 98 -16.33 4.24 4.39
C ALA A 98 -15.73 4.66 3.03
N ILE A 99 -14.90 5.69 3.07
CA ILE A 99 -13.99 6.03 1.99
C ILE A 99 -12.69 5.23 2.25
N PHE A 100 -12.23 4.49 1.25
CA PHE A 100 -10.98 3.74 1.35
C PHE A 100 -9.87 4.47 0.62
N CYS A 101 -8.73 4.60 1.28
CA CYS A 101 -7.50 5.14 0.72
C CYS A 101 -6.40 4.10 0.86
N GLY A 102 -5.59 3.91 -0.18
CA GLY A 102 -4.49 2.96 -0.09
C GLY A 102 -3.28 3.35 -0.92
N HIS A 103 -2.11 3.01 -0.38
CA HIS A 103 -0.80 3.18 -1.00
C HIS A 103 -0.14 1.81 -1.21
N ASP A 104 0.57 1.61 -2.32
CA ASP A 104 1.27 0.37 -2.69
C ASP A 104 0.33 -0.86 -2.59
N TRP A 105 0.66 -1.89 -1.82
CA TRP A 105 -0.24 -3.02 -1.58
C TRP A 105 -1.56 -2.62 -0.94
N GLY A 106 -1.54 -1.63 -0.04
CA GLY A 106 -2.77 -1.08 0.53
C GLY A 106 -3.70 -0.48 -0.54
N GLY A 107 -3.14 0.08 -1.61
CA GLY A 107 -3.88 0.51 -2.78
C GLY A 107 -4.49 -0.67 -3.55
N LEU A 108 -3.70 -1.73 -3.80
CA LEU A 108 -4.23 -2.95 -4.45
C LEU A 108 -5.41 -3.54 -3.68
N VAL A 109 -5.30 -3.62 -2.35
CA VAL A 109 -6.39 -4.11 -1.49
C VAL A 109 -7.58 -3.16 -1.51
N ALA A 110 -7.36 -1.86 -1.31
CA ALA A 110 -8.41 -0.86 -1.27
C ALA A 110 -9.25 -0.84 -2.56
N TRP A 111 -8.61 -0.91 -3.74
CA TRP A 111 -9.31 -0.98 -5.02
C TRP A 111 -10.14 -2.25 -5.23
N MET A 112 -9.87 -3.33 -4.48
CA MET A 112 -10.69 -4.55 -4.55
C MET A 112 -11.91 -4.51 -3.61
N VAL A 113 -11.93 -3.62 -2.60
CA VAL A 113 -13.10 -3.49 -1.70
C VAL A 113 -14.38 -3.14 -2.47
N PRO A 114 -14.43 -2.12 -3.36
CA PRO A 114 -15.66 -1.81 -4.11
C PRO A 114 -16.09 -2.92 -5.09
N LEU A 115 -15.19 -3.80 -5.50
CA LEU A 115 -15.51 -4.93 -6.38
C LEU A 115 -16.14 -6.09 -5.62
N LEU A 116 -15.63 -6.37 -4.42
CA LEU A 116 -16.06 -7.51 -3.60
C LEU A 116 -17.14 -7.12 -2.56
N HIS A 117 -17.16 -5.87 -2.14
CA HIS A 117 -18.04 -5.35 -1.08
C HIS A 117 -18.62 -3.96 -1.44
N PRO A 118 -19.31 -3.81 -2.60
CA PRO A 118 -19.71 -2.49 -3.13
C PRO A 118 -20.57 -1.67 -2.18
N ALA A 119 -21.40 -2.30 -1.34
CA ALA A 119 -22.27 -1.61 -0.38
C ALA A 119 -21.50 -0.99 0.81
N ARG A 120 -20.19 -1.27 0.94
CA ARG A 120 -19.36 -0.80 2.05
C ARG A 120 -18.45 0.38 1.69
N VAL A 121 -18.58 0.89 0.45
CA VAL A 121 -17.65 1.89 -0.09
C VAL A 121 -18.40 3.14 -0.54
N LYS A 122 -18.06 4.29 0.06
CA LYS A 122 -18.56 5.62 -0.36
C LYS A 122 -17.69 6.25 -1.45
N GLY A 123 -16.38 6.05 -1.38
CA GLY A 123 -15.43 6.64 -2.29
C GLY A 123 -14.07 5.97 -2.19
N MET A 124 -13.20 6.23 -3.16
CA MET A 124 -11.89 5.63 -3.27
C MET A 124 -10.79 6.67 -3.46
N ILE A 125 -9.64 6.46 -2.80
CA ILE A 125 -8.43 7.24 -3.01
C ILE A 125 -7.27 6.27 -3.25
N GLY A 126 -6.71 6.27 -4.44
CA GLY A 126 -5.43 5.61 -4.72
C GLY A 126 -4.27 6.58 -4.53
N VAL A 127 -3.25 6.18 -3.79
CA VAL A 127 -1.97 6.89 -3.69
C VAL A 127 -0.90 6.03 -4.34
N ASN A 128 -0.29 6.51 -5.39
CA ASN A 128 0.62 5.83 -6.31
C ASN A 128 0.01 4.63 -7.04
N THR A 129 -0.75 3.78 -6.34
CA THR A 129 -1.31 2.54 -6.87
C THR A 129 -2.59 2.79 -7.64
N PRO A 130 -2.60 2.62 -8.98
CA PRO A 130 -3.80 2.77 -9.77
C PRO A 130 -4.73 1.56 -9.66
N PHE A 131 -5.98 1.74 -10.04
CA PHE A 131 -6.84 0.62 -10.36
C PHE A 131 -6.36 -0.07 -11.64
N LEU A 132 -6.01 -1.34 -11.53
CA LEU A 132 -5.60 -2.15 -12.67
C LEU A 132 -6.65 -3.22 -12.96
N PRO A 133 -7.10 -3.37 -14.23
CA PRO A 133 -7.98 -4.44 -14.61
C PRO A 133 -7.27 -5.79 -14.47
N ARG A 134 -8.05 -6.86 -14.36
CA ARG A 134 -7.51 -8.22 -14.33
C ARG A 134 -6.67 -8.50 -15.58
N SER A 135 -5.43 -8.94 -15.36
CA SER A 135 -4.55 -9.37 -16.43
C SER A 135 -5.17 -10.54 -17.23
N PRO A 136 -5.02 -10.60 -18.57
CA PRO A 136 -5.48 -11.72 -19.37
C PRO A 136 -4.71 -13.02 -19.09
N VAL A 137 -3.52 -12.93 -18.51
CA VAL A 137 -2.66 -14.06 -18.11
C VAL A 137 -2.25 -13.95 -16.66
N ASP A 138 -1.83 -15.04 -16.05
CA ASP A 138 -1.29 -15.06 -14.70
C ASP A 138 -0.20 -14.01 -14.53
N PRO A 139 -0.34 -13.07 -13.55
CA PRO A 139 0.59 -11.97 -13.38
C PRO A 139 2.01 -12.43 -13.04
N ILE A 140 2.18 -13.53 -12.29
CA ILE A 140 3.50 -14.07 -11.97
C ILE A 140 4.17 -14.65 -13.22
N MET A 141 3.43 -15.34 -14.07
CA MET A 141 3.95 -15.81 -15.35
C MET A 141 4.37 -14.65 -16.26
N ALA A 142 3.55 -13.61 -16.35
CA ALA A 142 3.85 -12.43 -17.15
C ALA A 142 5.09 -11.69 -16.65
N MET A 143 5.18 -11.42 -15.34
CA MET A 143 6.34 -10.75 -14.74
C MET A 143 7.62 -11.57 -14.91
N ARG A 144 7.57 -12.88 -14.73
CA ARG A 144 8.71 -13.79 -14.96
C ARG A 144 9.19 -13.74 -16.39
N ALA A 145 8.28 -13.74 -17.36
CA ALA A 145 8.64 -13.68 -18.78
C ALA A 145 9.28 -12.34 -19.18
N VAL A 146 8.84 -11.22 -18.57
CA VAL A 146 9.32 -9.87 -18.91
C VAL A 146 10.59 -9.50 -18.16
N PHE A 147 10.66 -9.80 -16.84
CA PHE A 147 11.68 -9.29 -15.93
C PHE A 147 12.63 -10.38 -15.39
N GLY A 148 12.30 -11.66 -15.55
CA GLY A 148 13.12 -12.78 -15.09
C GLY A 148 12.86 -13.21 -13.62
N GLU A 149 13.64 -14.21 -13.18
CA GLU A 149 13.48 -14.90 -11.90
C GLU A 149 13.89 -14.03 -10.67
N ASN A 150 14.71 -13.01 -10.88
CA ASN A 150 15.25 -12.16 -9.83
C ASN A 150 14.43 -10.89 -9.57
N MET A 151 13.46 -10.59 -10.45
CA MET A 151 12.48 -9.52 -10.20
C MET A 151 11.78 -9.79 -8.85
N TYR A 152 11.72 -8.79 -7.98
CA TYR A 152 11.41 -9.01 -6.56
C TYR A 152 10.08 -9.75 -6.32
N ILE A 153 9.02 -9.47 -7.08
CA ILE A 153 7.71 -10.14 -6.94
C ILE A 153 7.84 -11.64 -7.30
N VAL A 154 8.59 -11.96 -8.36
CA VAL A 154 8.86 -13.35 -8.77
C VAL A 154 9.76 -14.05 -7.76
N TYR A 155 10.79 -13.35 -7.27
CA TYR A 155 11.70 -13.87 -6.25
C TYR A 155 10.96 -14.19 -4.92
N PHE A 156 9.99 -13.36 -4.53
CA PHE A 156 9.17 -13.53 -3.32
C PHE A 156 8.29 -14.79 -3.36
N GLN A 157 8.04 -15.35 -4.54
CA GLN A 157 7.30 -16.62 -4.67
C GLN A 157 8.04 -17.80 -4.03
N LYS A 158 9.38 -17.71 -3.89
CA LYS A 158 10.23 -18.78 -3.33
C LYS A 158 10.16 -18.72 -1.79
N PRO A 159 9.58 -19.74 -1.10
CA PRO A 159 9.44 -19.71 0.36
C PRO A 159 10.77 -19.54 1.08
N GLY A 160 10.81 -18.69 2.09
CA GLY A 160 11.94 -18.51 3.00
C GLY A 160 13.11 -17.68 2.45
N LEU A 161 13.28 -17.55 1.13
CA LEU A 161 14.47 -16.88 0.56
C LEU A 161 14.44 -15.37 0.79
N ALA A 162 13.34 -14.72 0.39
CA ALA A 162 13.16 -13.28 0.61
C ALA A 162 13.01 -12.97 2.10
N ASP A 163 12.27 -13.81 2.82
CA ASP A 163 12.08 -13.72 4.27
C ASP A 163 13.43 -13.62 5.00
N ALA A 164 14.35 -14.55 4.72
CA ALA A 164 15.68 -14.57 5.31
C ALA A 164 16.55 -13.39 4.85
N ALA A 165 16.48 -13.03 3.57
CA ALA A 165 17.28 -11.92 3.02
C ALA A 165 16.92 -10.57 3.66
N LEU A 166 15.62 -10.27 3.79
CA LEU A 166 15.14 -9.03 4.39
C LEU A 166 15.33 -8.99 5.91
N ALA A 167 15.18 -10.12 6.59
CA ALA A 167 15.34 -10.23 8.04
C ALA A 167 16.80 -10.26 8.49
N LYS A 168 17.77 -10.48 7.60
CA LYS A 168 19.20 -10.58 7.93
C LYS A 168 19.74 -9.35 8.64
N ASP A 169 19.33 -8.17 8.21
CA ASP A 169 19.61 -6.87 8.83
C ASP A 169 18.40 -5.96 8.55
N VAL A 170 17.46 -5.94 9.50
CA VAL A 170 16.23 -5.17 9.39
C VAL A 170 16.51 -3.67 9.25
N GLY A 171 17.51 -3.16 9.96
CA GLY A 171 17.93 -1.76 9.86
C GLY A 171 18.41 -1.42 8.45
N LYS A 172 19.27 -2.26 7.87
CA LYS A 172 19.74 -2.11 6.48
C LYS A 172 18.59 -2.19 5.49
N THR A 173 17.66 -3.13 5.69
CA THR A 173 16.48 -3.29 4.85
C THR A 173 15.64 -2.01 4.82
N PHE A 174 15.37 -1.40 5.97
CA PHE A 174 14.61 -0.16 6.01
C PHE A 174 15.38 1.04 5.46
N ARG A 175 16.67 1.14 5.70
CA ARG A 175 17.51 2.17 5.06
C ARG A 175 17.57 2.02 3.54
N PHE A 176 17.38 0.82 3.02
CA PHE A 176 17.27 0.56 1.57
C PHE A 176 15.89 0.98 1.02
N PHE A 177 14.82 0.46 1.60
CA PHE A 177 13.46 0.70 1.07
C PHE A 177 12.98 2.14 1.26
N MET A 178 13.24 2.75 2.42
CA MET A 178 12.71 4.08 2.76
C MET A 178 13.57 5.22 2.21
N ARG A 179 13.86 5.16 0.90
CA ARG A 179 14.65 6.18 0.19
C ARG A 179 13.83 6.80 -0.94
N LYS A 180 14.11 8.06 -1.24
CA LYS A 180 13.70 8.67 -2.50
C LYS A 180 14.36 7.95 -3.66
N ASN A 181 13.74 7.98 -4.83
CA ASN A 181 14.40 7.53 -6.05
C ASN A 181 15.66 8.37 -6.31
N GLY A 182 16.70 7.72 -6.83
CA GLY A 182 17.95 8.39 -7.17
C GLY A 182 17.93 9.08 -8.55
N GLY A 183 16.77 9.56 -8.99
CA GLY A 183 16.54 10.21 -10.27
C GLY A 183 15.08 10.22 -10.62
N THR A 184 14.74 10.81 -11.77
CA THR A 184 13.37 10.91 -12.26
C THR A 184 12.89 9.59 -12.91
N ALA A 185 11.56 9.41 -12.99
CA ALA A 185 10.97 8.29 -13.73
C ALA A 185 11.38 8.32 -15.20
N GLU A 186 11.55 9.50 -15.80
CA GLU A 186 12.02 9.66 -17.18
C GLU A 186 13.47 9.17 -17.36
N GLU A 187 14.36 9.50 -16.44
CA GLU A 187 15.75 9.00 -16.45
C GLU A 187 15.79 7.49 -16.28
N TYR A 188 14.99 6.94 -15.35
CA TYR A 188 14.87 5.50 -15.16
C TYR A 188 14.37 4.79 -16.44
N ALA A 189 13.37 5.36 -17.11
CA ALA A 189 12.81 4.79 -18.34
C ALA A 189 13.82 4.75 -19.51
N LYS A 190 14.84 5.63 -19.49
CA LYS A 190 15.94 5.67 -20.49
C LYS A 190 17.05 4.66 -20.22
N ARG A 191 17.10 4.03 -19.03
CA ARG A 191 18.11 3.02 -18.72
C ARG A 191 17.95 1.77 -19.59
N PRO A 192 19.02 1.01 -19.84
CA PRO A 192 18.93 -0.30 -20.46
C PRO A 192 17.90 -1.20 -19.75
N LYS A 193 17.26 -2.09 -20.51
CA LYS A 193 16.21 -2.98 -19.96
C LYS A 193 16.74 -3.81 -18.78
N GLU A 194 17.98 -4.24 -18.85
CA GLU A 194 18.68 -5.04 -17.84
C GLU A 194 18.85 -4.30 -16.51
N GLU A 195 18.83 -2.96 -16.52
CA GLU A 195 18.92 -2.11 -15.32
C GLU A 195 17.54 -1.72 -14.76
N ARG A 196 16.45 -2.16 -15.39
CA ARG A 196 15.06 -1.86 -15.01
C ARG A 196 14.29 -3.09 -14.54
N ASN A 197 14.97 -4.16 -14.17
CA ASN A 197 14.36 -5.43 -13.80
C ASN A 197 13.91 -5.54 -12.33
N LEU A 198 14.06 -4.49 -11.54
CA LEU A 198 13.62 -4.41 -10.14
C LEU A 198 14.12 -5.58 -9.26
N GLU A 199 15.40 -5.90 -9.37
CA GLU A 199 16.07 -6.92 -8.53
C GLU A 199 16.38 -6.39 -7.11
N LEU A 200 15.33 -6.04 -6.37
CA LEU A 200 15.47 -5.34 -5.09
C LEU A 200 16.27 -6.11 -4.04
N VAL A 201 16.16 -7.45 -4.02
CA VAL A 201 16.91 -8.27 -3.03
C VAL A 201 18.41 -8.27 -3.35
N ALA A 202 18.78 -8.32 -4.62
CA ALA A 202 20.20 -8.21 -5.03
C ALA A 202 20.75 -6.80 -4.75
N ALA A 203 19.95 -5.77 -5.04
CA ALA A 203 20.31 -4.38 -4.74
C ALA A 203 20.49 -4.13 -3.23
N LEU A 204 19.63 -4.69 -2.38
CA LEU A 204 19.76 -4.64 -0.92
C LEU A 204 21.08 -5.25 -0.41
N GLN A 205 21.59 -6.29 -1.08
CA GLN A 205 22.85 -6.94 -0.71
C GLN A 205 24.10 -6.15 -1.11
N SER A 206 23.95 -5.13 -1.95
CA SER A 206 25.07 -4.28 -2.39
C SER A 206 25.57 -3.36 -1.27
N ASP A 207 26.64 -2.63 -1.56
CA ASP A 207 27.21 -1.63 -0.66
C ASP A 207 26.23 -0.45 -0.46
N GLU A 208 25.86 -0.20 0.79
CA GLU A 208 24.91 0.85 1.18
C GLU A 208 25.36 2.25 0.72
N SER A 209 26.66 2.50 0.67
CA SER A 209 27.21 3.79 0.23
C SER A 209 26.92 4.12 -1.24
N LYS A 210 26.53 3.11 -2.03
CA LYS A 210 26.22 3.24 -3.45
C LYS A 210 24.71 3.39 -3.72
N TRP A 211 23.88 3.30 -2.68
CA TRP A 211 22.44 3.43 -2.89
C TRP A 211 22.06 4.87 -3.19
N PRO A 212 21.24 5.07 -4.24
CA PRO A 212 20.82 6.41 -4.61
C PRO A 212 19.77 6.97 -3.65
N GLY A 213 19.56 8.29 -3.75
CA GLY A 213 18.53 9.01 -3.01
C GLY A 213 18.83 9.17 -1.52
N GLU A 214 17.95 9.88 -0.83
CA GLU A 214 18.01 10.15 0.61
C GLU A 214 16.89 9.39 1.33
N ILE A 215 17.11 9.07 2.61
CA ILE A 215 16.07 8.44 3.45
C ILE A 215 14.96 9.46 3.69
N VAL A 216 13.70 9.05 3.46
CA VAL A 216 12.50 9.91 3.53
C VAL A 216 11.99 10.12 4.96
N MET A 217 12.68 9.59 5.95
CA MET A 217 12.29 9.59 7.37
C MET A 217 13.43 10.09 8.25
N THR A 218 13.07 10.64 9.39
CA THR A 218 14.03 10.86 10.49
C THR A 218 14.48 9.51 11.08
N PRO A 219 15.66 9.44 11.73
CA PRO A 219 16.12 8.22 12.39
C PRO A 219 15.10 7.66 13.40
N ALA A 220 14.39 8.52 14.13
CA ALA A 220 13.39 8.11 15.11
C ALA A 220 12.15 7.50 14.45
N GLU A 221 11.72 8.02 13.31
CA GLU A 221 10.59 7.46 12.54
C GLU A 221 10.98 6.12 11.90
N LEU A 222 12.18 6.04 11.34
CA LEU A 222 12.70 4.79 10.77
C LEU A 222 12.78 3.69 11.83
N GLN A 223 13.15 4.04 13.08
CA GLN A 223 13.26 3.09 14.18
C GLN A 223 11.91 2.42 14.52
N VAL A 224 10.78 3.10 14.34
CA VAL A 224 9.43 2.51 14.53
C VAL A 224 9.23 1.29 13.62
N PHE A 225 9.61 1.40 12.36
CA PHE A 225 9.54 0.30 11.40
C PHE A 225 10.54 -0.81 11.74
N ILE A 226 11.79 -0.44 12.04
CA ILE A 226 12.85 -1.39 12.41
C ILE A 226 12.41 -2.23 13.63
N ASP A 227 11.92 -1.60 14.69
CA ASP A 227 11.48 -2.29 15.91
C ASP A 227 10.29 -3.23 15.62
N SER A 228 9.33 -2.77 14.82
CA SER A 228 8.19 -3.58 14.44
C SER A 228 8.62 -4.82 13.65
N PHE A 229 9.37 -4.65 12.57
CA PHE A 229 9.77 -5.76 11.69
C PHE A 229 10.86 -6.65 12.29
N THR A 230 11.66 -6.16 13.24
CA THR A 230 12.53 -7.00 14.06
C THR A 230 11.72 -8.02 14.88
N ARG A 231 10.56 -7.60 15.39
CA ARG A 231 9.64 -8.47 16.14
C ARG A 231 8.82 -9.39 15.25
N THR A 232 8.36 -8.92 14.08
CA THR A 232 7.37 -9.60 13.24
C THR A 232 7.96 -10.35 12.06
N GLY A 233 9.16 -9.99 11.61
CA GLY A 233 9.69 -10.42 10.33
C GLY A 233 8.93 -9.83 9.14
N PHE A 234 9.22 -10.34 7.94
CA PHE A 234 8.64 -9.88 6.68
C PHE A 234 7.67 -10.87 6.05
N THR A 235 7.58 -12.10 6.58
CA THR A 235 6.82 -13.21 5.99
C THR A 235 5.34 -12.87 5.79
N GLY A 236 4.71 -12.19 6.76
CA GLY A 236 3.31 -11.78 6.64
C GLY A 236 3.08 -10.90 5.41
N GLY A 237 3.91 -9.87 5.23
CA GLY A 237 3.81 -9.00 4.05
C GLY A 237 4.19 -9.71 2.74
N ILE A 238 5.22 -10.57 2.75
CA ILE A 238 5.63 -11.35 1.57
C ILE A 238 4.52 -12.31 1.13
N ASN A 239 3.72 -12.83 2.06
CA ASN A 239 2.61 -13.71 1.72
C ASN A 239 1.52 -13.04 0.87
N TRP A 240 1.38 -11.71 0.91
CA TRP A 240 0.50 -10.98 0.00
C TRP A 240 0.96 -11.16 -1.46
N TYR A 241 2.27 -11.06 -1.72
CA TYR A 241 2.85 -11.29 -3.06
C TYR A 241 2.69 -12.75 -3.50
N ARG A 242 2.78 -13.72 -2.57
CA ARG A 242 2.61 -15.16 -2.87
C ARG A 242 1.18 -15.51 -3.30
N ASN A 243 0.22 -14.63 -3.06
CA ASN A 243 -1.16 -14.79 -3.48
C ASN A 243 -1.50 -14.15 -4.84
N PHE A 244 -0.56 -13.58 -5.60
CA PHE A 244 -0.87 -12.96 -6.89
C PHE A 244 -1.62 -13.90 -7.85
N THR A 245 -1.13 -15.11 -8.08
CA THR A 245 -1.78 -16.12 -8.91
C THR A 245 -3.15 -16.49 -8.36
N ARG A 246 -3.24 -16.78 -7.04
CA ARG A 246 -4.49 -17.13 -6.37
C ARG A 246 -5.51 -15.98 -6.45
N ASN A 247 -5.09 -14.75 -6.23
CA ASN A 247 -5.96 -13.58 -6.35
C ASN A 247 -6.47 -13.42 -7.80
N TRP A 248 -5.60 -13.63 -8.78
CA TRP A 248 -5.99 -13.60 -10.19
C TRP A 248 -7.05 -14.66 -10.53
N GLU A 249 -6.96 -15.87 -9.95
CA GLU A 249 -7.97 -16.92 -10.08
C GLU A 249 -9.28 -16.55 -9.39
N ILE A 250 -9.22 -16.11 -8.10
CA ILE A 250 -10.40 -15.68 -7.31
C ILE A 250 -11.17 -14.58 -8.03
N MET A 251 -10.47 -13.62 -8.60
CA MET A 251 -11.07 -12.45 -9.26
C MET A 251 -11.56 -12.74 -10.69
N ALA A 252 -11.46 -13.97 -11.20
CA ALA A 252 -11.87 -14.31 -12.56
C ALA A 252 -13.37 -14.03 -12.86
N PRO A 253 -14.33 -14.31 -11.95
CA PRO A 253 -15.76 -14.05 -12.19
C PRO A 253 -16.18 -12.60 -11.86
N VAL A 254 -15.29 -11.75 -11.35
CA VAL A 254 -15.64 -10.42 -10.83
C VAL A 254 -15.62 -9.37 -11.94
N GLU A 255 -16.66 -8.54 -12.01
CA GLU A 255 -16.68 -7.38 -12.92
C GLU A 255 -15.71 -6.30 -12.40
N TYR A 256 -14.80 -5.85 -13.26
CA TYR A 256 -13.82 -4.81 -12.93
C TYR A 256 -14.40 -3.42 -13.24
N LYS A 257 -15.26 -2.93 -12.32
CA LYS A 257 -15.85 -1.60 -12.41
C LYS A 257 -16.03 -0.99 -11.04
N VAL A 258 -15.49 0.20 -10.83
CA VAL A 258 -15.62 1.01 -9.62
C VAL A 258 -16.57 2.16 -9.92
N SER A 259 -17.76 2.17 -9.28
CA SER A 259 -18.84 3.11 -9.58
C SER A 259 -18.99 4.22 -8.54
N VAL A 260 -18.06 4.33 -7.59
CA VAL A 260 -18.03 5.38 -6.57
C VAL A 260 -17.08 6.50 -6.98
N PRO A 261 -17.27 7.75 -6.50
CA PRO A 261 -16.32 8.83 -6.70
C PRO A 261 -14.92 8.41 -6.30
N SER A 262 -13.94 8.71 -7.13
CA SER A 262 -12.57 8.21 -6.94
C SER A 262 -11.53 9.29 -7.23
N LEU A 263 -10.48 9.32 -6.40
CA LEU A 263 -9.30 10.15 -6.57
C LEU A 263 -8.06 9.27 -6.81
N MET A 264 -7.27 9.58 -7.82
CA MET A 264 -5.95 9.00 -8.04
C MET A 264 -4.87 10.05 -7.82
N ILE A 265 -4.10 9.92 -6.75
CA ILE A 265 -2.91 10.71 -6.46
C ILE A 265 -1.71 9.98 -7.06
N MET A 266 -1.12 10.60 -8.10
CA MET A 266 0.02 10.04 -8.83
C MET A 266 1.32 10.70 -8.34
N ALA A 267 2.41 9.96 -8.34
CA ALA A 267 3.75 10.45 -8.05
C ALA A 267 4.58 10.54 -9.34
N GLU A 268 5.12 11.72 -9.64
CA GLU A 268 5.81 12.00 -10.91
C GLU A 268 7.00 11.06 -11.14
N ASP A 269 7.75 10.77 -10.08
CA ASP A 269 9.02 10.03 -10.14
C ASP A 269 8.93 8.60 -9.55
N ASP A 270 7.73 8.06 -9.36
CA ASP A 270 7.60 6.67 -8.94
C ASP A 270 7.97 5.73 -10.09
N VAL A 271 9.09 5.02 -9.95
CA VAL A 271 9.58 4.06 -10.96
C VAL A 271 8.91 2.68 -10.86
N VAL A 272 8.24 2.40 -9.75
CA VAL A 272 7.51 1.14 -9.51
C VAL A 272 6.07 1.26 -9.99
N LEU A 273 5.43 2.39 -9.69
CA LEU A 273 4.04 2.71 -10.00
C LEU A 273 3.97 4.06 -10.76
N PRO A 274 4.56 4.14 -11.96
CA PRO A 274 4.64 5.40 -12.70
C PRO A 274 3.24 5.91 -13.11
N PRO A 275 3.06 7.23 -13.28
CA PRO A 275 1.78 7.84 -13.67
C PRO A 275 1.14 7.21 -14.92
N SER A 276 1.94 6.71 -15.85
CA SER A 276 1.45 6.05 -17.07
C SER A 276 0.62 4.78 -16.81
N LEU A 277 0.74 4.16 -15.64
CA LEU A 277 -0.13 3.05 -15.26
C LEU A 277 -1.60 3.47 -15.03
N THR A 278 -1.87 4.77 -14.91
CA THR A 278 -3.24 5.29 -14.80
C THR A 278 -3.91 5.51 -16.15
N ASP A 279 -3.20 5.31 -17.26
CA ASP A 279 -3.74 5.53 -18.60
C ASP A 279 -4.90 4.55 -18.90
N GLY A 280 -6.05 5.11 -19.27
CA GLY A 280 -7.25 4.31 -19.55
C GLY A 280 -8.02 3.84 -18.30
N MET A 281 -7.61 4.23 -17.09
CA MET A 281 -8.27 3.87 -15.84
C MET A 281 -9.75 4.32 -15.79
N GLU A 282 -10.11 5.43 -16.47
CA GLU A 282 -11.48 5.94 -16.58
C GLU A 282 -12.45 4.97 -17.24
N ARG A 283 -11.98 3.96 -17.96
CA ARG A 283 -12.83 2.90 -18.55
C ARG A 283 -13.44 2.00 -17.46
N PHE A 284 -12.77 1.90 -16.33
CA PHE A 284 -13.15 1.04 -15.20
C PHE A 284 -13.63 1.86 -13.99
N VAL A 285 -13.20 3.11 -13.91
CA VAL A 285 -13.51 4.05 -12.84
C VAL A 285 -14.03 5.34 -13.49
N PRO A 286 -15.32 5.38 -13.88
CA PRO A 286 -15.86 6.51 -14.67
C PRO A 286 -15.84 7.87 -13.94
N ASP A 287 -16.02 7.87 -12.62
CA ASP A 287 -15.98 9.06 -11.78
C ASP A 287 -14.59 9.18 -11.12
N LEU A 288 -13.57 9.47 -11.93
CA LEU A 288 -12.17 9.52 -11.55
C LEU A 288 -11.59 10.93 -11.70
N GLU A 289 -11.09 11.47 -10.60
CA GLU A 289 -10.21 12.63 -10.60
C GLU A 289 -8.73 12.22 -10.45
N ARG A 290 -7.82 13.02 -10.99
CA ARG A 290 -6.38 12.76 -10.92
C ARG A 290 -5.63 13.99 -10.41
N VAL A 291 -4.65 13.74 -9.52
CA VAL A 291 -3.72 14.75 -9.03
C VAL A 291 -2.30 14.21 -9.16
N LEU A 292 -1.38 15.00 -9.73
CA LEU A 292 0.03 14.65 -9.82
C LEU A 292 0.83 15.41 -8.77
N ILE A 293 1.52 14.67 -7.90
CA ILE A 293 2.50 15.23 -6.97
C ILE A 293 3.87 15.23 -7.65
N ARG A 294 4.37 16.44 -7.95
CA ARG A 294 5.64 16.61 -8.67
C ARG A 294 6.84 16.36 -7.76
N GLY A 295 7.89 15.74 -8.32
CA GLY A 295 9.12 15.40 -7.61
C GLY A 295 8.95 14.37 -6.51
N SER A 296 7.79 13.70 -6.45
CA SER A 296 7.51 12.62 -5.52
C SER A 296 7.90 11.28 -6.11
N GLY A 297 8.59 10.47 -5.31
CA GLY A 297 8.87 9.08 -5.61
C GLY A 297 7.79 8.13 -5.09
N HIS A 298 8.21 6.93 -4.68
CA HIS A 298 7.30 5.87 -4.26
C HIS A 298 6.58 6.16 -2.91
N TRP A 299 7.22 6.86 -1.99
CA TRP A 299 6.70 7.07 -0.63
C TRP A 299 5.95 8.40 -0.51
N THR A 300 5.03 8.69 -1.43
CA THR A 300 4.38 9.99 -1.62
C THR A 300 3.79 10.57 -0.35
N GLN A 301 3.07 9.79 0.46
CA GLN A 301 2.46 10.23 1.72
C GLN A 301 3.50 10.61 2.79
N GLN A 302 4.75 10.22 2.60
CA GLN A 302 5.88 10.48 3.49
C GLN A 302 6.86 11.50 2.91
N GLU A 303 7.04 11.52 1.59
CA GLU A 303 7.91 12.46 0.88
C GLU A 303 7.28 13.86 0.75
N HIS A 304 5.97 13.90 0.46
CA HIS A 304 5.17 15.09 0.23
C HIS A 304 3.89 15.09 1.09
N PRO A 305 4.03 15.04 2.44
CA PRO A 305 2.88 14.85 3.31
C PRO A 305 1.84 15.98 3.25
N ALA A 306 2.28 17.23 3.06
CA ALA A 306 1.39 18.39 3.00
C ALA A 306 0.57 18.38 1.72
N GLU A 307 1.21 18.17 0.57
CA GLU A 307 0.57 18.13 -0.74
C GLU A 307 -0.38 16.93 -0.85
N THR A 308 0.02 15.77 -0.35
CA THR A 308 -0.84 14.58 -0.31
C THR A 308 -2.08 14.82 0.54
N SER A 309 -1.91 15.37 1.75
CA SER A 309 -3.04 15.69 2.63
C SER A 309 -3.95 16.75 2.03
N ALA A 310 -3.39 17.78 1.36
CA ALA A 310 -4.15 18.81 0.70
C ALA A 310 -4.99 18.27 -0.45
N ALA A 311 -4.43 17.40 -1.30
CA ALA A 311 -5.14 16.74 -2.39
C ALA A 311 -6.31 15.88 -1.87
N MET A 312 -6.06 15.08 -0.81
CA MET A 312 -7.11 14.30 -0.17
C MET A 312 -8.23 15.19 0.38
N LEU A 313 -7.89 16.23 1.13
CA LEU A 313 -8.85 17.14 1.77
C LEU A 313 -9.66 17.93 0.76
N ASP A 314 -9.04 18.42 -0.32
CA ASP A 314 -9.76 19.15 -1.36
C ASP A 314 -10.83 18.25 -2.01
N TRP A 315 -10.46 17.05 -2.38
CA TRP A 315 -11.39 16.08 -2.96
C TRP A 315 -12.49 15.67 -1.98
N LEU A 316 -12.12 15.32 -0.73
CA LEU A 316 -13.06 14.91 0.30
C LEU A 316 -14.12 15.98 0.58
N LYS A 317 -13.72 17.26 0.67
CA LYS A 317 -14.64 18.39 0.91
C LYS A 317 -15.63 18.63 -0.23
N ARG A 318 -15.30 18.23 -1.45
CA ARG A 318 -16.19 18.39 -2.62
C ARG A 318 -17.19 17.26 -2.76
N HIS A 319 -16.88 16.09 -2.24
CA HIS A 319 -17.69 14.88 -2.44
C HIS A 319 -18.41 14.40 -1.16
N PHE A 320 -17.93 14.76 0.02
CA PHE A 320 -18.37 14.26 1.33
C PHE A 320 -18.35 15.34 2.41
#